data_3df8356d735820b704ab4fdc5f4ced28
#
_entry.id   3df8356d735820b704ab4fdc5f4ced28
#
_cell.length_a   1.000
_cell.length_b   1.000
_cell.length_c   1.000
_cell.angle_alpha   90.00
_cell.angle_beta   90.00
_cell.angle_gamma   90.00
#
_symmetry.space_group_name_H-M   'P 1'
#
loop_
_entity.id
_entity.type
_entity.pdbx_description
1 polymer ?
#
loop_
_entity_poly.entity_id
_entity_poly.type
_entity_poly.pdbx_seq_one_letter_code
_entity_poly.pdbx_strand_id
1 'polypeptide(L)'
;MAVDGPSGSGKSSASRGVARALGLRYLDTGAMYRALTWWYMDLGADTGDQALVAARAAEPDIEVSTDPDNPWTTVNARDVTADIRTPEVSAQVSAVARVPAVRERLIALQRTIIAAAARPGIVAEGRDIGTVVARDAALKVFLTADPLARARRRAAELAVTVGQTTVSETEAAQARRDRLDAAQSQMAADAVYMDATDLTLTEVIDQITRLARERSELACAGDKSS
;
A
#
# COMPACT_ATOMS: atom_id res chain seq x y z
N MET A 1 -5.61 -11.41 1.41
CA MET A 1 -5.64 -10.55 2.63
C MET A 1 -5.47 -9.11 2.23
N ALA A 2 -6.22 -8.20 2.87
CA ALA A 2 -6.14 -6.76 2.64
C ALA A 2 -5.60 -6.07 3.90
N VAL A 3 -4.63 -5.15 3.73
CA VAL A 3 -4.06 -4.34 4.83
C VAL A 3 -4.13 -2.87 4.43
N ASP A 4 -5.07 -2.15 5.02
CA ASP A 4 -5.29 -0.73 4.77
C ASP A 4 -4.87 0.13 5.96
N GLY A 5 -4.75 1.43 5.76
CA GLY A 5 -4.46 2.39 6.83
C GLY A 5 -3.65 3.60 6.38
N PRO A 6 -3.44 4.60 7.25
CA PRO A 6 -2.80 5.87 6.93
C PRO A 6 -1.30 5.73 6.59
N SER A 7 -0.70 6.82 6.10
CA SER A 7 0.73 6.88 5.79
C SER A 7 1.57 6.70 7.06
N GLY A 8 2.64 5.89 6.99
CA GLY A 8 3.55 5.70 8.12
C GLY A 8 3.05 4.79 9.23
N SER A 9 1.88 4.11 9.08
CA SER A 9 1.39 3.16 10.10
C SER A 9 2.21 1.86 10.20
N GLY A 10 3.17 1.64 9.29
CA GLY A 10 3.99 0.42 9.26
C GLY A 10 3.42 -0.69 8.38
N LYS A 11 2.40 -0.40 7.57
CA LYS A 11 1.74 -1.40 6.70
C LYS A 11 2.72 -2.21 5.85
N SER A 12 3.63 -1.54 5.13
CA SER A 12 4.53 -2.22 4.19
C SER A 12 5.43 -3.22 4.89
N SER A 13 6.02 -2.84 6.01
CA SER A 13 6.87 -3.73 6.80
C SER A 13 6.05 -4.89 7.40
N ALA A 14 4.87 -4.59 7.95
CA ALA A 14 3.98 -5.59 8.52
C ALA A 14 3.46 -6.56 7.45
N SER A 15 2.94 -6.06 6.32
CA SER A 15 2.40 -6.87 5.23
C SER A 15 3.45 -7.80 4.61
N ARG A 16 4.68 -7.30 4.43
CA ARG A 16 5.81 -8.13 3.95
C ARG A 16 6.17 -9.20 4.97
N GLY A 17 6.24 -8.84 6.25
CA GLY A 17 6.52 -9.80 7.31
C GLY A 17 5.47 -10.90 7.41
N VAL A 18 4.19 -10.53 7.32
CA VAL A 18 3.07 -11.49 7.30
C VAL A 18 3.12 -12.39 6.05
N ALA A 19 3.39 -11.79 4.88
CA ALA A 19 3.53 -12.58 3.65
C ALA A 19 4.62 -13.64 3.76
N ARG A 20 5.79 -13.29 4.32
CA ARG A 20 6.88 -14.24 4.62
C ARG A 20 6.47 -15.32 5.60
N ALA A 21 5.86 -14.93 6.73
CA ALA A 21 5.48 -15.85 7.80
C ALA A 21 4.42 -16.88 7.36
N LEU A 22 3.62 -16.55 6.34
CA LEU A 22 2.57 -17.39 5.80
C LEU A 22 2.90 -18.01 4.43
N GLY A 23 4.07 -17.73 3.85
CA GLY A 23 4.43 -18.20 2.51
C GLY A 23 3.55 -17.61 1.41
N LEU A 24 3.04 -16.40 1.60
CA LEU A 24 2.16 -15.71 0.65
C LEU A 24 2.96 -14.74 -0.24
N ARG A 25 2.36 -14.35 -1.36
CA ARG A 25 2.84 -13.23 -2.16
C ARG A 25 2.51 -11.91 -1.48
N TYR A 26 3.11 -10.82 -1.95
CA TYR A 26 2.93 -9.48 -1.42
C TYR A 26 2.70 -8.47 -2.55
N LEU A 27 1.78 -7.52 -2.37
CA LEU A 27 1.53 -6.44 -3.32
C LEU A 27 1.53 -5.08 -2.62
N ASP A 28 2.48 -4.22 -2.97
CA ASP A 28 2.50 -2.80 -2.61
C ASP A 28 1.73 -2.01 -3.68
N THR A 29 0.45 -1.75 -3.44
CA THR A 29 -0.33 -0.95 -4.40
C THR A 29 0.12 0.51 -4.42
N GLY A 30 0.66 1.02 -3.31
CA GLY A 30 1.23 2.36 -3.24
C GLY A 30 2.42 2.55 -4.18
N ALA A 31 3.22 1.51 -4.42
CA ALA A 31 4.30 1.54 -5.41
C ALA A 31 3.77 1.78 -6.83
N MET A 32 2.62 1.20 -7.20
CA MET A 32 2.00 1.37 -8.51
C MET A 32 1.56 2.82 -8.76
N TYR A 33 0.91 3.47 -7.78
CA TYR A 33 0.56 4.88 -7.86
C TYR A 33 1.80 5.78 -7.92
N ARG A 34 2.85 5.45 -7.18
CA ARG A 34 4.13 6.16 -7.21
C ARG A 34 4.84 5.99 -8.55
N ALA A 35 4.81 4.81 -9.15
CA ALA A 35 5.39 4.53 -10.46
C ALA A 35 4.73 5.39 -11.54
N LEU A 36 3.40 5.46 -11.54
CA LEU A 36 2.68 6.33 -12.46
C LEU A 36 2.99 7.81 -12.21
N THR A 37 3.09 8.24 -10.95
CA THR A 37 3.46 9.61 -10.60
C THR A 37 4.88 9.95 -11.07
N TRP A 38 5.83 9.05 -10.83
CA TRP A 38 7.21 9.18 -11.29
C TRP A 38 7.26 9.35 -12.82
N TRP A 39 6.49 8.55 -13.55
CA TRP A 39 6.44 8.61 -15.02
C TRP A 39 5.96 9.98 -15.52
N TYR A 40 4.91 10.57 -14.93
CA TYR A 40 4.49 11.93 -15.27
C TYR A 40 5.59 12.96 -15.00
N MET A 41 6.27 12.84 -13.88
CA MET A 41 7.38 13.73 -13.51
C MET A 41 8.58 13.59 -14.46
N ASP A 42 8.94 12.36 -14.85
CA ASP A 42 10.02 12.07 -15.81
C ASP A 42 9.73 12.68 -17.20
N LEU A 43 8.46 12.80 -17.57
CA LEU A 43 8.01 13.51 -18.78
C LEU A 43 7.95 15.04 -18.63
N GLY A 44 8.23 15.59 -17.44
CA GLY A 44 8.03 17.01 -17.14
C GLY A 44 6.57 17.45 -17.11
N ALA A 45 5.63 16.51 -16.96
CA ALA A 45 4.20 16.81 -16.93
C ALA A 45 3.77 17.38 -15.57
N ASP A 46 2.83 18.34 -15.60
CA ASP A 46 2.20 18.84 -14.37
C ASP A 46 1.24 17.80 -13.80
N THR A 47 1.62 17.19 -12.69
CA THR A 47 0.77 16.23 -11.96
C THR A 47 -0.48 16.85 -11.34
N GLY A 48 -0.58 18.17 -11.30
CA GLY A 48 -1.76 18.93 -10.89
C GLY A 48 -2.80 19.08 -12.00
N ASP A 49 -2.40 18.95 -13.26
CA ASP A 49 -3.31 18.94 -14.40
C ASP A 49 -4.05 17.59 -14.49
N GLN A 50 -5.22 17.53 -13.87
CA GLN A 50 -6.02 16.31 -13.80
C GLN A 50 -6.49 15.83 -15.20
N ALA A 51 -6.70 16.73 -16.15
CA ALA A 51 -7.14 16.37 -17.50
C ALA A 51 -6.00 15.69 -18.27
N LEU A 52 -4.79 16.24 -18.19
CA LEU A 52 -3.60 15.63 -18.76
C LEU A 52 -3.29 14.27 -18.12
N VAL A 53 -3.34 14.19 -16.78
CA VAL A 53 -3.12 12.94 -16.05
C VAL A 53 -4.16 11.88 -16.44
N ALA A 54 -5.43 12.26 -16.56
CA ALA A 54 -6.48 11.33 -16.97
C ALA A 54 -6.28 10.83 -18.41
N ALA A 55 -5.99 11.73 -19.35
CA ALA A 55 -5.82 11.40 -20.76
C ALA A 55 -4.69 10.40 -21.01
N ARG A 56 -3.62 10.46 -20.20
CA ARG A 56 -2.41 9.66 -20.37
C ARG A 56 -2.27 8.51 -19.36
N ALA A 57 -3.28 8.27 -18.54
CA ALA A 57 -3.22 7.27 -17.47
C ALA A 57 -2.92 5.84 -17.97
N ALA A 58 -3.26 5.50 -19.20
CA ALA A 58 -3.07 4.18 -19.78
C ALA A 58 -1.74 3.98 -20.52
N GLU A 59 -0.93 5.04 -20.72
CA GLU A 59 0.23 4.96 -21.59
C GLU A 59 1.39 4.12 -21.01
N PRO A 60 1.84 4.28 -19.72
CA PRO A 60 3.01 3.55 -19.27
C PRO A 60 2.67 2.09 -18.91
N ASP A 61 3.53 1.17 -19.27
CA ASP A 61 3.49 -0.18 -18.73
C ASP A 61 4.10 -0.19 -17.33
N ILE A 62 3.36 -0.72 -16.35
CA ILE A 62 3.77 -0.78 -14.94
C ILE A 62 3.76 -2.21 -14.47
N GLU A 63 4.92 -2.70 -14.07
CA GLU A 63 5.06 -4.02 -13.46
C GLU A 63 5.61 -3.88 -12.04
N VAL A 64 5.18 -4.79 -11.17
CA VAL A 64 5.60 -4.83 -9.77
C VAL A 64 5.89 -6.26 -9.35
N SER A 65 6.93 -6.44 -8.54
CA SER A 65 7.20 -7.72 -7.89
C SER A 65 6.08 -8.08 -6.90
N THR A 66 5.79 -9.37 -6.82
CA THR A 66 4.95 -9.94 -5.75
C THR A 66 5.75 -10.79 -4.77
N ASP A 67 7.07 -10.77 -4.87
CA ASP A 67 7.99 -11.42 -3.94
C ASP A 67 8.21 -10.51 -2.73
N PRO A 68 7.88 -10.94 -1.50
CA PRO A 68 8.11 -10.13 -0.30
C PRO A 68 9.60 -9.94 0.01
N ASP A 69 10.49 -10.76 -0.54
CA ASP A 69 11.94 -10.69 -0.30
C ASP A 69 12.67 -9.82 -1.33
N ASN A 70 12.15 -9.77 -2.54
CA ASN A 70 12.75 -9.04 -3.66
C ASN A 70 11.74 -8.07 -4.30
N PRO A 71 11.38 -6.95 -3.64
CA PRO A 71 10.48 -5.96 -4.20
C PRO A 71 11.17 -5.14 -5.29
N TRP A 72 10.56 -5.07 -6.46
CA TRP A 72 10.95 -4.18 -7.55
C TRP A 72 9.72 -3.59 -8.24
N THR A 73 9.92 -2.50 -8.95
CA THR A 73 8.89 -1.81 -9.74
C THR A 73 9.53 -1.29 -11.01
N THR A 74 8.91 -1.58 -12.16
CA THR A 74 9.35 -1.04 -13.45
C THR A 74 8.27 -0.18 -14.09
N VAL A 75 8.70 0.77 -14.91
CA VAL A 75 7.87 1.57 -15.81
C VAL A 75 8.48 1.49 -17.20
N ASN A 76 7.74 0.97 -18.17
CA ASN A 76 8.23 0.75 -19.52
C ASN A 76 9.58 -0.01 -19.53
N ALA A 77 9.65 -1.10 -18.75
CA ALA A 77 10.83 -1.93 -18.53
C ALA A 77 12.03 -1.22 -17.84
N ARG A 78 11.94 0.04 -17.43
CA ARG A 78 12.95 0.73 -16.63
C ARG A 78 12.70 0.46 -15.15
N ASP A 79 13.70 0.00 -14.42
CA ASP A 79 13.64 -0.13 -12.97
C ASP A 79 13.59 1.26 -12.31
N VAL A 80 12.53 1.48 -11.54
CA VAL A 80 12.25 2.73 -10.83
C VAL A 80 12.07 2.51 -9.32
N THR A 81 12.48 1.35 -8.83
CA THR A 81 12.27 0.89 -7.44
C THR A 81 12.74 1.91 -6.40
N ALA A 82 13.89 2.52 -6.63
CA ALA A 82 14.42 3.57 -5.77
C ALA A 82 13.77 4.93 -6.07
N ASP A 83 13.63 5.28 -7.34
CA ASP A 83 13.16 6.58 -7.80
C ASP A 83 11.74 6.92 -7.30
N ILE A 84 10.87 5.93 -7.22
CA ILE A 84 9.49 6.11 -6.73
C ILE A 84 9.39 6.36 -5.21
N ARG A 85 10.48 6.23 -4.46
CA ARG A 85 10.52 6.42 -3.00
C ARG A 85 11.00 7.81 -2.58
N THR A 86 11.36 8.67 -3.53
CA THR A 86 11.85 10.02 -3.26
C THR A 86 10.79 10.92 -2.62
N PRO A 87 11.19 11.97 -1.88
CA PRO A 87 10.27 12.96 -1.32
C PRO A 87 9.42 13.66 -2.39
N GLU A 88 10.00 13.93 -3.55
CA GLU A 88 9.34 14.61 -4.67
C GLU A 88 8.15 13.79 -5.20
N VAL A 89 8.35 12.50 -5.49
CA VAL A 89 7.27 11.59 -5.87
C VAL A 89 6.24 11.48 -4.75
N SER A 90 6.71 11.40 -3.50
CA SER A 90 5.83 11.31 -2.33
C SER A 90 4.93 12.52 -2.16
N ALA A 91 5.38 13.71 -2.54
CA ALA A 91 4.62 14.96 -2.48
C ALA A 91 3.50 15.01 -3.54
N GLN A 92 3.70 14.37 -4.69
CA GLN A 92 2.80 14.46 -5.85
C GLN A 92 1.81 13.28 -5.94
N VAL A 93 2.11 12.14 -5.33
CA VAL A 93 1.35 10.90 -5.53
C VAL A 93 -0.14 11.01 -5.18
N SER A 94 -0.51 11.79 -4.17
CA SER A 94 -1.92 11.97 -3.80
C SER A 94 -2.72 12.78 -4.84
N ALA A 95 -2.07 13.69 -5.59
CA ALA A 95 -2.70 14.42 -6.67
C ALA A 95 -3.06 13.47 -7.82
N VAL A 96 -2.12 12.62 -8.23
CA VAL A 96 -2.31 11.60 -9.29
C VAL A 96 -3.31 10.53 -8.85
N ALA A 97 -3.22 10.04 -7.61
CA ALA A 97 -4.08 8.97 -7.10
C ALA A 97 -5.56 9.34 -6.96
N ARG A 98 -5.91 10.63 -7.00
CA ARG A 98 -7.31 11.09 -6.97
C ARG A 98 -7.98 11.10 -8.34
N VAL A 99 -7.22 11.03 -9.43
CA VAL A 99 -7.75 11.07 -10.79
C VAL A 99 -8.52 9.77 -11.09
N PRO A 100 -9.81 9.83 -11.44
CA PRO A 100 -10.63 8.63 -11.63
C PRO A 100 -10.06 7.63 -12.63
N ALA A 101 -9.58 8.09 -13.79
CA ALA A 101 -8.98 7.23 -14.82
C ALA A 101 -7.73 6.48 -14.32
N VAL A 102 -6.89 7.13 -13.50
CA VAL A 102 -5.74 6.50 -12.84
C VAL A 102 -6.20 5.38 -11.91
N ARG A 103 -7.20 5.68 -11.08
CA ARG A 103 -7.74 4.70 -10.14
C ARG A 103 -8.34 3.50 -10.84
N GLU A 104 -9.20 3.73 -11.83
CA GLU A 104 -9.83 2.67 -12.62
C GLU A 104 -8.79 1.71 -13.20
N ARG A 105 -7.79 2.25 -13.87
CA ARG A 105 -6.70 1.47 -14.45
C ARG A 105 -5.92 0.69 -13.40
N LEU A 106 -5.43 1.35 -12.34
CA LEU A 106 -4.58 0.69 -11.35
C LEU A 106 -5.35 -0.33 -10.51
N ILE A 107 -6.64 -0.08 -10.21
CA ILE A 107 -7.50 -1.06 -9.54
C ILE A 107 -7.70 -2.29 -10.43
N ALA A 108 -7.90 -2.13 -11.73
CA ALA A 108 -8.00 -3.26 -12.66
C ALA A 108 -6.70 -4.09 -12.67
N LEU A 109 -5.54 -3.43 -12.75
CA LEU A 109 -4.23 -4.10 -12.72
C LEU A 109 -4.00 -4.82 -11.36
N GLN A 110 -4.32 -4.17 -10.24
CA GLN A 110 -4.23 -4.78 -8.91
C GLN A 110 -5.09 -6.05 -8.80
N ARG A 111 -6.33 -6.00 -9.30
CA ARG A 111 -7.22 -7.17 -9.31
C ARG A 111 -6.67 -8.30 -10.17
N THR A 112 -6.08 -8.01 -11.32
CA THR A 112 -5.42 -9.01 -12.17
C THR A 112 -4.27 -9.69 -11.43
N ILE A 113 -3.42 -8.92 -10.75
CA ILE A 113 -2.29 -9.45 -9.96
C ILE A 113 -2.81 -10.32 -8.80
N ILE A 114 -3.84 -9.86 -8.08
CA ILE A 114 -4.44 -10.60 -6.96
C ILE A 114 -5.04 -11.93 -7.45
N ALA A 115 -5.75 -11.91 -8.57
CA ALA A 115 -6.35 -13.11 -9.16
C ALA A 115 -5.29 -14.12 -9.60
N ALA A 116 -4.21 -13.65 -10.22
CA ALA A 116 -3.06 -14.51 -10.62
C ALA A 116 -2.32 -15.11 -9.43
N ALA A 117 -2.45 -14.51 -8.24
CA ALA A 117 -1.83 -14.95 -7.00
C ALA A 117 -2.79 -15.75 -6.09
N ALA A 118 -3.89 -16.31 -6.61
CA ALA A 118 -4.88 -17.05 -5.82
C ALA A 118 -4.27 -18.24 -5.06
N ARG A 119 -3.17 -18.80 -5.54
CA ARG A 119 -2.36 -19.80 -4.86
C ARG A 119 -0.88 -19.38 -4.89
N PRO A 120 -0.20 -19.33 -3.74
CA PRO A 120 -0.63 -19.64 -2.36
C PRO A 120 -1.54 -18.58 -1.72
N GLY A 121 -1.79 -17.46 -2.35
CA GLY A 121 -2.48 -16.29 -1.85
C GLY A 121 -1.58 -15.06 -1.80
N ILE A 122 -2.15 -13.91 -1.45
CA ILE A 122 -1.44 -12.63 -1.47
C ILE A 122 -1.86 -11.72 -0.31
N VAL A 123 -0.91 -10.98 0.23
CA VAL A 123 -1.14 -9.85 1.11
C VAL A 123 -1.02 -8.58 0.26
N ALA A 124 -2.12 -7.89 0.04
CA ALA A 124 -2.14 -6.59 -0.64
C ALA A 124 -2.29 -5.47 0.38
N GLU A 125 -1.46 -4.44 0.27
CA GLU A 125 -1.54 -3.25 1.11
C GLU A 125 -1.89 -2.00 0.31
N GLY A 126 -2.60 -1.07 0.97
CA GLY A 126 -3.00 0.19 0.35
C GLY A 126 -3.77 1.13 1.26
N ARG A 127 -4.85 1.71 0.70
CA ARG A 127 -5.77 2.63 1.37
C ARG A 127 -7.21 2.12 1.32
N ASP A 128 -7.55 1.39 0.28
CA ASP A 128 -8.90 0.95 -0.06
C ASP A 128 -8.93 -0.48 -0.60
N ILE A 129 -7.98 -1.29 -0.18
CA ILE A 129 -7.89 -2.68 -0.63
C ILE A 129 -9.14 -3.44 -0.18
N GLY A 130 -9.50 -3.35 1.10
CA GLY A 130 -10.64 -4.05 1.67
C GLY A 130 -12.00 -3.45 1.29
N THR A 131 -12.04 -2.18 0.86
CA THR A 131 -13.31 -1.51 0.49
C THR A 131 -13.57 -1.51 -1.01
N VAL A 132 -12.52 -1.50 -1.84
CA VAL A 132 -12.64 -1.32 -3.30
C VAL A 132 -11.99 -2.45 -4.08
N VAL A 133 -10.71 -2.74 -3.82
CA VAL A 133 -9.90 -3.64 -4.67
C VAL A 133 -10.26 -5.10 -4.46
N ALA A 134 -10.25 -5.57 -3.21
CA ALA A 134 -10.49 -6.95 -2.80
C ALA A 134 -11.52 -7.00 -1.66
N ARG A 135 -12.77 -6.71 -2.02
CA ARG A 135 -13.90 -6.65 -1.06
C ARG A 135 -14.21 -7.99 -0.42
N ASP A 136 -13.82 -9.06 -1.05
CA ASP A 136 -13.98 -10.47 -0.66
C ASP A 136 -12.74 -11.05 0.03
N ALA A 137 -11.75 -10.20 0.38
CA ALA A 137 -10.55 -10.67 1.07
C ALA A 137 -10.90 -11.39 2.38
N ALA A 138 -10.38 -12.62 2.55
CA ALA A 138 -10.67 -13.48 3.71
C ALA A 138 -10.31 -12.83 5.05
N LEU A 139 -9.30 -11.96 5.07
CA LEU A 139 -8.97 -11.12 6.21
C LEU A 139 -8.71 -9.68 5.73
N LYS A 140 -9.33 -8.73 6.41
CA LYS A 140 -9.09 -7.29 6.23
C LYS A 140 -8.59 -6.72 7.54
N VAL A 141 -7.50 -5.96 7.48
CA VAL A 141 -6.89 -5.29 8.64
C VAL A 141 -6.79 -3.80 8.32
N PHE A 142 -7.24 -2.96 9.22
CA PHE A 142 -7.00 -1.53 9.18
C PHE A 142 -5.94 -1.18 10.22
N LEU A 143 -4.69 -1.02 9.74
CA LEU A 143 -3.52 -0.77 10.58
C LEU A 143 -3.29 0.73 10.75
N THR A 144 -3.37 1.22 11.97
CA THR A 144 -3.12 2.62 12.32
C THR A 144 -2.05 2.76 13.41
N ALA A 145 -1.65 3.98 13.68
CA ALA A 145 -0.86 4.38 14.85
C ALA A 145 -1.06 5.88 15.09
N ASP A 146 -0.75 6.34 16.30
CA ASP A 146 -0.72 7.75 16.65
C ASP A 146 0.10 8.58 15.64
N PRO A 147 -0.33 9.81 15.27
CA PRO A 147 0.35 10.64 14.29
C PRO A 147 1.85 10.85 14.59
N LEU A 148 2.20 11.10 15.85
CA LEU A 148 3.60 11.31 16.24
C LEU A 148 4.42 10.01 16.12
N ALA A 149 3.84 8.86 16.50
CA ALA A 149 4.49 7.56 16.32
C ALA A 149 4.78 7.27 14.84
N ARG A 150 3.80 7.56 13.96
CA ARG A 150 3.95 7.42 12.50
C ARG A 150 5.04 8.35 11.95
N ALA A 151 5.07 9.61 12.41
CA ALA A 151 6.07 10.58 12.01
C ALA A 151 7.49 10.15 12.40
N ARG A 152 7.68 9.65 13.63
CA ARG A 152 8.96 9.12 14.12
C ARG A 152 9.44 7.93 13.28
N ARG A 153 8.55 6.96 13.00
CA ARG A 153 8.88 5.79 12.14
C ARG A 153 9.33 6.24 10.76
N ARG A 154 8.58 7.16 10.14
CA ARG A 154 8.91 7.64 8.80
C ARG A 154 10.17 8.50 8.76
N ALA A 155 10.42 9.33 9.77
CA ALA A 155 11.67 10.09 9.86
C ALA A 155 12.89 9.16 9.97
N ALA A 156 12.78 8.08 10.75
CA ALA A 156 13.84 7.07 10.86
C ALA A 156 14.09 6.36 9.51
N GLU A 157 13.03 6.02 8.75
CA GLU A 157 13.17 5.44 7.40
C GLU A 157 13.87 6.41 6.43
N LEU A 158 13.48 7.68 6.44
CA LEU A 158 14.05 8.71 5.56
C LEU A 158 15.50 9.04 5.92
N ALA A 159 15.87 9.02 7.20
CA ALA A 159 17.25 9.26 7.64
C ALA A 159 18.24 8.27 7.02
N VAL A 160 17.81 7.04 6.75
CA VAL A 160 18.63 6.00 6.10
C VAL A 160 18.78 6.23 4.59
N THR A 161 17.77 6.81 3.94
CA THR A 161 17.69 6.85 2.46
C THR A 161 17.97 8.23 1.85
N VAL A 162 17.62 9.31 2.57
CA VAL A 162 17.61 10.68 2.00
C VAL A 162 18.39 11.68 2.86
N GLY A 163 18.78 11.29 4.08
CA GLY A 163 19.41 12.19 5.06
C GLY A 163 18.45 12.69 6.14
N GLN A 164 18.94 13.55 7.03
CA GLN A 164 18.16 13.98 8.21
C GLN A 164 16.94 14.80 7.81
N THR A 165 15.76 14.27 8.11
CA THR A 165 14.47 14.98 8.06
C THR A 165 13.93 15.07 9.48
N THR A 166 13.41 16.21 9.88
CA THR A 166 12.85 16.38 11.23
C THR A 166 11.52 15.62 11.38
N VAL A 167 11.24 15.16 12.59
CA VAL A 167 9.96 14.51 12.91
C VAL A 167 8.78 15.44 12.61
N SER A 168 8.91 16.74 12.91
CA SER A 168 7.88 17.74 12.67
C SER A 168 7.55 17.94 11.19
N GLU A 169 8.57 18.01 10.31
CA GLU A 169 8.36 18.09 8.86
C GLU A 169 7.67 16.84 8.33
N THR A 170 8.08 15.68 8.84
CA THR A 170 7.50 14.39 8.48
C THR A 170 6.03 14.30 8.92
N GLU A 171 5.72 14.75 10.13
CA GLU A 171 4.34 14.80 10.65
C GLU A 171 3.45 15.71 9.80
N ALA A 172 3.91 16.92 9.48
CA ALA A 172 3.18 17.84 8.63
C ALA A 172 2.91 17.27 7.23
N ALA A 173 3.92 16.62 6.61
CA ALA A 173 3.78 15.97 5.32
C ALA A 173 2.80 14.78 5.36
N GLN A 174 2.84 13.97 6.41
CA GLN A 174 1.90 12.86 6.60
C GLN A 174 0.48 13.36 6.84
N ALA A 175 0.28 14.36 7.68
CA ALA A 175 -1.03 14.95 7.95
C ALA A 175 -1.65 15.56 6.69
N ARG A 176 -0.82 16.19 5.83
CA ARG A 176 -1.27 16.68 4.51
C ARG A 176 -1.72 15.51 3.61
N ARG A 177 -0.96 14.44 3.54
CA ARG A 177 -1.32 13.26 2.74
C ARG A 177 -2.58 12.59 3.25
N ASP A 178 -2.68 12.37 4.56
CA ASP A 178 -3.85 11.74 5.16
C ASP A 178 -5.13 12.55 4.87
N ARG A 179 -5.06 13.89 4.90
CA ARG A 179 -6.19 14.74 4.47
C ARG A 179 -6.55 14.56 3.00
N LEU A 180 -5.55 14.47 2.12
CA LEU A 180 -5.77 14.27 0.69
C LEU A 180 -6.32 12.87 0.37
N ASP A 181 -5.89 11.86 1.12
CA ASP A 181 -6.26 10.46 0.95
C ASP A 181 -7.54 10.09 1.74
N ALA A 182 -8.09 10.98 2.59
CA ALA A 182 -9.17 10.67 3.54
C ALA A 182 -10.43 10.04 2.90
N ALA A 183 -10.85 10.57 1.74
CA ALA A 183 -12.00 10.04 1.01
C ALA A 183 -11.80 8.59 0.53
N GLN A 184 -10.56 8.15 0.38
CA GLN A 184 -10.17 6.84 -0.14
C GLN A 184 -9.65 5.90 0.96
N SER A 185 -9.41 6.41 2.17
CA SER A 185 -8.84 5.65 3.29
C SER A 185 -9.89 5.27 4.34
N GLN A 186 -11.04 4.79 3.89
CA GLN A 186 -12.10 4.34 4.79
C GLN A 186 -11.88 2.88 5.20
N MET A 187 -12.04 2.61 6.48
CA MET A 187 -12.00 1.25 7.02
C MET A 187 -13.20 0.44 6.49
N ALA A 188 -12.95 -0.76 5.99
CA ALA A 188 -14.03 -1.68 5.64
C ALA A 188 -14.80 -2.10 6.91
N ALA A 189 -16.11 -2.27 6.79
CA ALA A 189 -16.97 -2.57 7.95
C ALA A 189 -16.62 -3.89 8.65
N ASP A 190 -16.04 -4.84 7.92
CA ASP A 190 -15.58 -6.15 8.39
C ASP A 190 -14.07 -6.21 8.65
N ALA A 191 -13.38 -5.07 8.61
CA ALA A 191 -11.95 -5.03 8.91
C ALA A 191 -11.68 -5.06 10.42
N VAL A 192 -10.63 -5.78 10.79
CA VAL A 192 -10.07 -5.73 12.14
C VAL A 192 -9.29 -4.41 12.28
N TYR A 193 -9.72 -3.57 13.21
CA TYR A 193 -8.96 -2.37 13.57
C TYR A 193 -7.77 -2.75 14.45
N MET A 194 -6.58 -2.28 14.07
CA MET A 194 -5.34 -2.54 14.81
C MET A 194 -4.56 -1.25 15.01
N ASP A 195 -4.47 -0.82 16.27
CA ASP A 195 -3.60 0.29 16.66
C ASP A 195 -2.21 -0.24 17.01
N ALA A 196 -1.23 0.16 16.22
CA ALA A 196 0.17 -0.25 16.38
C ALA A 196 1.02 0.83 17.08
N THR A 197 0.40 1.79 17.79
CA THR A 197 1.13 2.92 18.42
C THR A 197 2.27 2.40 19.30
N ASP A 198 1.96 1.48 20.20
CA ASP A 198 2.89 0.92 21.19
C ASP A 198 3.42 -0.46 20.82
N LEU A 199 3.08 -0.98 19.62
CA LEU A 199 3.51 -2.30 19.17
C LEU A 199 4.82 -2.24 18.41
N THR A 200 5.67 -3.22 18.64
CA THR A 200 6.81 -3.52 17.79
C THR A 200 6.36 -4.12 16.46
N LEU A 201 7.21 -4.05 15.43
CA LEU A 201 6.92 -4.68 14.14
C LEU A 201 6.66 -6.19 14.27
N THR A 202 7.41 -6.87 15.12
CA THR A 202 7.23 -8.32 15.37
C THR A 202 5.86 -8.61 15.94
N GLU A 203 5.43 -7.87 16.96
CA GLU A 203 4.11 -8.05 17.57
C GLU A 203 2.96 -7.80 16.58
N VAL A 204 3.10 -6.79 15.70
CA VAL A 204 2.12 -6.55 14.64
C VAL A 204 2.05 -7.72 13.67
N ILE A 205 3.21 -8.22 13.21
CA ILE A 205 3.28 -9.38 12.32
C ILE A 205 2.65 -10.61 12.96
N ASP A 206 2.98 -10.91 14.21
CA ASP A 206 2.47 -12.07 14.94
C ASP A 206 0.95 -12.01 15.13
N GLN A 207 0.41 -10.83 15.50
CA GLN A 207 -1.03 -10.64 15.63
C GLN A 207 -1.78 -10.83 14.32
N ILE A 208 -1.30 -10.23 13.21
CA ILE A 208 -1.95 -10.38 11.90
C ILE A 208 -1.82 -11.83 11.41
N THR A 209 -0.68 -12.47 11.61
CA THR A 209 -0.45 -13.88 11.23
C THR A 209 -1.39 -14.82 11.98
N ARG A 210 -1.59 -14.59 13.27
CA ARG A 210 -2.56 -15.35 14.08
C ARG A 210 -3.98 -15.18 13.55
N LEU A 211 -4.44 -13.95 13.33
CA LEU A 211 -5.76 -13.67 12.76
C LEU A 211 -5.97 -14.36 11.41
N ALA A 212 -4.93 -14.41 10.57
CA ALA A 212 -5.01 -15.07 9.28
C ALA A 212 -5.18 -16.59 9.40
N ARG A 213 -4.46 -17.23 10.33
CA ARG A 213 -4.59 -18.67 10.59
C ARG A 213 -5.96 -19.01 11.12
N GLU A 214 -6.46 -18.28 12.13
CA GLU A 214 -7.81 -18.45 12.69
C GLU A 214 -8.90 -18.37 11.61
N ARG A 215 -8.79 -17.40 10.69
CA ARG A 215 -9.74 -17.27 9.56
C ARG A 215 -9.65 -18.44 8.58
N SER A 216 -8.45 -18.95 8.30
CA SER A 216 -8.28 -20.12 7.42
C SER A 216 -8.87 -21.38 8.04
N GLU A 217 -8.69 -21.59 9.34
CA GLU A 217 -9.25 -22.75 10.07
C GLU A 217 -10.78 -22.72 10.06
N LEU A 218 -11.39 -21.56 10.29
CA LEU A 218 -12.84 -21.39 10.24
C LEU A 218 -13.41 -21.67 8.84
N ALA A 219 -12.74 -21.24 7.79
CA ALA A 219 -13.14 -21.51 6.41
C ALA A 219 -13.09 -23.00 6.09
N CYS A 220 -12.03 -23.70 6.51
CA CYS A 220 -11.91 -25.17 6.34
C CYS A 220 -12.93 -25.97 7.18
N ALA A 221 -13.35 -25.46 8.32
CA ALA A 221 -14.37 -26.12 9.16
C ALA A 221 -15.78 -25.97 8.57
N GLY A 222 -16.10 -24.82 7.98
CA GLY A 222 -17.39 -24.55 7.32
C GLY A 222 -17.63 -25.41 6.07
N ASP A 223 -16.58 -25.68 5.29
CA ASP A 223 -16.66 -26.47 4.06
C ASP A 223 -16.86 -27.99 4.32
N LYS A 224 -16.53 -28.46 5.52
CA LYS A 224 -16.75 -29.87 5.93
C LYS A 224 -18.17 -30.12 6.47
N SER A 225 -18.99 -29.09 6.62
CA SER A 225 -20.33 -29.17 7.20
C SER A 225 -21.45 -28.99 6.16
N SER A 226 -21.09 -28.85 4.88
CA SER A 226 -22.01 -28.75 3.75
C SER A 226 -21.91 -29.96 2.85
#